data_4eeefce83de553d088697049b89d91d6
#
_entry.id   4eeefce83de553d088697049b89d91d6
#
_cell.length_a   1.000
_cell.length_b   1.000
_cell.length_c   1.000
_cell.angle_alpha   90.00
_cell.angle_beta   90.00
_cell.angle_gamma   90.00
#
_symmetry.space_group_name_H-M   'P 1'
#
loop_
_entity.id
_entity.type
_entity.pdbx_description
1 polymer ?
#
loop_
_entity_poly.entity_id
_entity_poly.type
_entity_poly.pdbx_seq_one_letter_code
_entity_poly.pdbx_strand_id
1 'polypeptide(L)'
;MTGLAGRTALVTGTAHGIGAAIADMLETEGATVHRVDKDTLDVTDGRAVETYVSRVGGVDVLVNNAGGVCGQTGRPLEEVSEDDWRTVVDANLTSTFLCTRAVTPGMKERGWGRIVNISSGAGRSVSLTGIQAYASAKAGQIGLTRQTAHELGPFGITVNCIAPGFVLSNPTTQRQWESYGEDGQAALVGGIAVRRLGAPEDIANGVRFFVAEASSWVTGQTLSIDGGHAIF
;
A
#
# COMPACT_ATOMS: atom_id res chain seq x y z
N MET A 1 1.95 -21.06 -9.62
CA MET A 1 0.54 -20.58 -9.50
C MET A 1 0.35 -20.07 -8.08
N THR A 2 -0.27 -18.90 -7.91
CA THR A 2 -0.45 -18.25 -6.58
C THR A 2 -1.51 -18.94 -5.71
N GLY A 3 -2.40 -19.74 -6.30
CA GLY A 3 -3.54 -20.35 -5.58
C GLY A 3 -4.71 -19.39 -5.36
N LEU A 4 -4.84 -18.33 -6.17
CA LEU A 4 -5.89 -17.31 -6.02
C LEU A 4 -7.18 -17.60 -6.78
N ALA A 5 -7.25 -18.68 -7.56
CA ALA A 5 -8.48 -19.08 -8.25
C ALA A 5 -9.63 -19.25 -7.25
N GLY A 6 -10.75 -18.55 -7.48
CA GLY A 6 -11.93 -18.57 -6.59
C GLY A 6 -11.79 -17.72 -5.32
N ARG A 7 -10.69 -16.98 -5.12
CA ARG A 7 -10.52 -16.01 -4.03
C ARG A 7 -11.08 -14.65 -4.42
N THR A 8 -11.57 -13.94 -3.43
CA THR A 8 -12.05 -12.54 -3.57
C THR A 8 -11.02 -11.58 -3.03
N ALA A 9 -10.61 -10.62 -3.85
CA ALA A 9 -9.66 -9.58 -3.47
C ALA A 9 -10.33 -8.20 -3.42
N LEU A 10 -9.94 -7.39 -2.46
CA LEU A 10 -10.27 -5.96 -2.36
C LEU A 10 -8.98 -5.16 -2.49
N VAL A 11 -8.90 -4.29 -3.49
CA VAL A 11 -7.76 -3.41 -3.72
C VAL A 11 -8.21 -1.96 -3.66
N THR A 12 -7.59 -1.15 -2.83
CA THR A 12 -7.92 0.28 -2.68
C THR A 12 -6.96 1.16 -3.49
N GLY A 13 -7.48 2.29 -4.03
CA GLY A 13 -6.68 3.23 -4.83
C GLY A 13 -6.33 2.68 -6.22
N THR A 14 -7.32 2.18 -6.95
CA THR A 14 -7.13 1.42 -8.20
C THR A 14 -7.34 2.22 -9.47
N ALA A 15 -7.63 3.52 -9.40
CA ALA A 15 -7.88 4.34 -10.60
C ALA A 15 -6.70 4.35 -11.58
N HIS A 16 -5.47 4.20 -11.09
CA HIS A 16 -4.25 4.19 -11.90
C HIS A 16 -3.05 3.62 -11.12
N GLY A 17 -1.91 3.47 -11.83
CA GLY A 17 -0.60 3.21 -11.25
C GLY A 17 -0.51 1.91 -10.47
N ILE A 18 0.07 1.96 -9.28
CA ILE A 18 0.37 0.75 -8.47
C ILE A 18 -0.90 -0.04 -8.16
N GLY A 19 -1.97 0.63 -7.73
CA GLY A 19 -3.22 -0.05 -7.40
C GLY A 19 -3.88 -0.73 -8.60
N ALA A 20 -3.86 -0.10 -9.77
CA ALA A 20 -4.36 -0.70 -11.01
C ALA A 20 -3.54 -1.94 -11.40
N ALA A 21 -2.20 -1.83 -11.42
CA ALA A 21 -1.32 -2.96 -11.74
C ALA A 21 -1.46 -4.14 -10.76
N ILE A 22 -1.68 -3.85 -9.47
CA ILE A 22 -1.96 -4.89 -8.47
C ILE A 22 -3.28 -5.59 -8.79
N ALA A 23 -4.33 -4.84 -9.10
CA ALA A 23 -5.64 -5.40 -9.42
C ALA A 23 -5.57 -6.28 -10.69
N ASP A 24 -4.91 -5.79 -11.76
CA ASP A 24 -4.69 -6.54 -13.00
C ASP A 24 -3.93 -7.85 -12.76
N MET A 25 -2.89 -7.80 -11.93
CA MET A 25 -2.12 -8.98 -11.55
C MET A 25 -2.98 -10.00 -10.80
N LEU A 26 -3.78 -9.56 -9.82
CA LEU A 26 -4.64 -10.46 -9.04
C LEU A 26 -5.73 -11.12 -9.90
N GLU A 27 -6.32 -10.39 -10.85
CA GLU A 27 -7.25 -10.95 -11.83
C GLU A 27 -6.58 -11.99 -12.74
N THR A 28 -5.36 -11.69 -13.20
CA THR A 28 -4.56 -12.64 -14.01
C THR A 28 -4.26 -13.93 -13.24
N GLU A 29 -4.08 -13.85 -11.92
CA GLU A 29 -3.88 -15.00 -11.03
C GLU A 29 -5.19 -15.71 -10.65
N GLY A 30 -6.35 -15.27 -11.20
CA GLY A 30 -7.65 -15.93 -11.07
C GLY A 30 -8.52 -15.46 -9.90
N ALA A 31 -8.17 -14.36 -9.24
CA ALA A 31 -9.01 -13.77 -8.19
C ALA A 31 -10.16 -12.96 -8.81
N THR A 32 -11.31 -12.92 -8.10
CA THR A 32 -12.33 -11.90 -8.33
C THR A 32 -11.92 -10.62 -7.60
N VAL A 33 -11.67 -9.54 -8.34
CA VAL A 33 -11.13 -8.31 -7.76
C VAL A 33 -12.19 -7.21 -7.64
N HIS A 34 -12.40 -6.74 -6.42
CA HIS A 34 -13.15 -5.51 -6.14
C HIS A 34 -12.18 -4.35 -6.15
N ARG A 35 -12.24 -3.55 -7.23
CA ARG A 35 -11.44 -2.35 -7.42
C ARG A 35 -12.17 -1.17 -6.79
N VAL A 36 -11.57 -0.52 -5.81
CA VAL A 36 -12.16 0.67 -5.19
C VAL A 36 -11.23 1.87 -5.24
N ASP A 37 -11.83 3.01 -5.48
CA ASP A 37 -11.20 4.32 -5.41
C ASP A 37 -12.18 5.31 -4.77
N LYS A 38 -11.74 6.55 -4.52
CA LYS A 38 -12.54 7.56 -3.80
C LYS A 38 -13.92 7.82 -4.42
N ASP A 39 -14.06 7.61 -5.74
CA ASP A 39 -15.34 7.78 -6.43
C ASP A 39 -16.33 6.61 -6.17
N THR A 40 -15.84 5.47 -5.67
CA THR A 40 -16.62 4.28 -5.38
C THR A 40 -16.74 3.97 -3.89
N LEU A 41 -15.71 4.31 -3.11
CA LEU A 41 -15.66 4.08 -1.67
C LEU A 41 -14.69 5.06 -1.00
N ASP A 42 -15.20 5.89 -0.11
CA ASP A 42 -14.34 6.65 0.80
C ASP A 42 -13.80 5.71 1.89
N VAL A 43 -12.53 5.31 1.75
CA VAL A 43 -11.86 4.41 2.69
C VAL A 43 -11.54 5.07 4.04
N THR A 44 -11.76 6.38 4.18
CA THR A 44 -11.64 7.11 5.46
C THR A 44 -12.94 7.08 6.27
N ASP A 45 -14.07 6.70 5.66
CA ASP A 45 -15.34 6.45 6.34
C ASP A 45 -15.48 4.98 6.74
N GLY A 46 -15.27 4.69 8.02
CA GLY A 46 -15.35 3.31 8.54
C GLY A 46 -16.71 2.65 8.34
N ARG A 47 -17.82 3.42 8.38
CA ARG A 47 -19.17 2.87 8.15
C ARG A 47 -19.38 2.52 6.68
N ALA A 48 -18.89 3.35 5.76
CA ALA A 48 -18.95 3.07 4.34
C ALA A 48 -18.11 1.81 4.01
N VAL A 49 -16.92 1.67 4.58
CA VAL A 49 -16.05 0.49 4.43
C VAL A 49 -16.74 -0.78 4.93
N GLU A 50 -17.29 -0.78 6.14
CA GLU A 50 -18.01 -1.93 6.70
C GLU A 50 -19.21 -2.34 5.84
N THR A 51 -19.99 -1.37 5.38
CA THR A 51 -21.14 -1.62 4.49
C THR A 51 -20.69 -2.22 3.15
N TYR A 52 -19.59 -1.71 2.59
CA TYR A 52 -19.04 -2.21 1.33
C TYR A 52 -18.57 -3.67 1.46
N VAL A 53 -17.74 -3.96 2.49
CA VAL A 53 -17.23 -5.32 2.76
C VAL A 53 -18.37 -6.32 2.99
N SER A 54 -19.40 -5.93 3.72
CA SER A 54 -20.60 -6.77 3.94
C SER A 54 -21.31 -7.11 2.62
N ARG A 55 -21.38 -6.17 1.68
CA ARG A 55 -21.98 -6.37 0.36
C ARG A 55 -21.16 -7.29 -0.54
N VAL A 56 -19.85 -7.24 -0.43
CA VAL A 56 -18.94 -8.12 -1.19
C VAL A 56 -19.11 -9.60 -0.81
N GLY A 57 -19.57 -9.88 0.40
CA GLY A 57 -19.87 -11.26 0.83
C GLY A 57 -18.65 -12.06 1.29
N GLY A 58 -17.49 -11.42 1.38
CA GLY A 58 -16.25 -12.01 1.90
C GLY A 58 -15.03 -11.57 1.09
N VAL A 59 -14.00 -11.16 1.80
CA VAL A 59 -12.72 -10.72 1.22
C VAL A 59 -11.63 -11.65 1.73
N ASP A 60 -10.93 -12.32 0.82
CA ASP A 60 -9.82 -13.22 1.13
C ASP A 60 -8.47 -12.49 1.07
N VAL A 61 -8.33 -11.58 0.12
CA VAL A 61 -7.11 -10.76 -0.06
C VAL A 61 -7.48 -9.29 0.07
N LEU A 62 -6.80 -8.56 0.96
CA LEU A 62 -6.90 -7.10 1.07
C LEU A 62 -5.56 -6.47 0.69
N VAL A 63 -5.60 -5.51 -0.26
CA VAL A 63 -4.44 -4.66 -0.55
C VAL A 63 -4.79 -3.20 -0.22
N ASN A 64 -4.21 -2.70 0.85
CA ASN A 64 -4.32 -1.30 1.27
C ASN A 64 -3.29 -0.47 0.50
N ASN A 65 -3.70 0.07 -0.67
CA ASN A 65 -2.86 0.89 -1.52
C ASN A 65 -3.31 2.36 -1.57
N ALA A 66 -4.58 2.66 -1.28
CA ALA A 66 -5.07 4.04 -1.24
C ALA A 66 -4.22 4.93 -0.31
N GLY A 67 -4.01 6.17 -0.72
CA GLY A 67 -3.27 7.15 0.03
C GLY A 67 -2.44 8.08 -0.85
N GLY A 68 -1.69 8.95 -0.20
CA GLY A 68 -0.84 9.94 -0.86
C GLY A 68 -0.50 11.11 0.06
N VAL A 69 0.23 12.07 -0.46
CA VAL A 69 0.66 13.27 0.30
C VAL A 69 -0.46 14.31 0.50
N CYS A 70 -1.57 14.18 -0.20
CA CYS A 70 -2.78 15.04 -0.10
C CYS A 70 -2.47 16.54 -0.12
N GLY A 71 -1.45 16.96 -0.91
CA GLY A 71 -1.02 18.35 -1.02
C GLY A 71 -0.02 18.81 0.05
N GLN A 72 0.26 18.03 1.08
CA GLN A 72 1.27 18.36 2.10
C GLN A 72 2.66 17.96 1.58
N THR A 73 3.36 18.90 0.97
CA THR A 73 4.72 18.72 0.44
C THR A 73 5.52 20.01 0.54
N GLY A 74 6.84 19.90 0.73
CA GLY A 74 7.79 21.00 0.60
C GLY A 74 7.64 22.08 1.65
N ARG A 75 6.96 21.83 2.78
CA ARG A 75 6.78 22.80 3.87
C ARG A 75 7.63 22.45 5.09
N PRO A 76 8.19 23.44 5.80
CA PRO A 76 8.80 23.23 7.10
C PRO A 76 7.74 22.77 8.12
N LEU A 77 8.19 22.10 9.19
CA LEU A 77 7.30 21.45 10.16
C LEU A 77 6.29 22.40 10.79
N GLU A 78 6.71 23.61 11.12
CA GLU A 78 5.90 24.65 11.77
C GLU A 78 4.78 25.21 10.87
N GLU A 79 4.85 24.97 9.57
CA GLU A 79 3.83 25.40 8.61
C GLU A 79 2.83 24.29 8.26
N VAL A 80 3.03 23.08 8.77
CA VAL A 80 2.07 21.97 8.58
C VAL A 80 0.89 22.16 9.51
N SER A 81 -0.29 22.44 8.96
CA SER A 81 -1.50 22.61 9.76
C SER A 81 -1.98 21.26 10.35
N GLU A 82 -2.76 21.33 11.45
CA GLU A 82 -3.37 20.13 12.00
C GLU A 82 -4.34 19.45 11.01
N ASP A 83 -5.00 20.21 10.17
CA ASP A 83 -5.93 19.68 9.18
C ASP A 83 -5.19 18.98 8.03
N ASP A 84 -4.07 19.54 7.54
CA ASP A 84 -3.19 18.85 6.60
C ASP A 84 -2.67 17.55 7.21
N TRP A 85 -2.23 17.59 8.47
CA TRP A 85 -1.76 16.40 9.19
C TRP A 85 -2.84 15.32 9.27
N ARG A 86 -4.05 15.67 9.75
CA ARG A 86 -5.19 14.74 9.88
C ARG A 86 -5.58 14.17 8.54
N THR A 87 -5.72 15.01 7.51
CA THR A 87 -6.09 14.58 6.15
C THR A 87 -5.11 13.53 5.62
N VAL A 88 -3.80 13.75 5.77
CA VAL A 88 -2.79 12.80 5.30
C VAL A 88 -2.79 11.52 6.13
N VAL A 89 -2.89 11.61 7.46
CA VAL A 89 -2.94 10.42 8.34
C VAL A 89 -4.19 9.60 8.06
N ASP A 90 -5.34 10.23 7.87
CA ASP A 90 -6.60 9.55 7.58
C ASP A 90 -6.55 8.84 6.23
N ALA A 91 -6.06 9.51 5.19
CA ALA A 91 -5.96 8.93 3.86
C ALA A 91 -4.99 7.74 3.78
N ASN A 92 -3.97 7.66 4.65
CA ASN A 92 -2.92 6.64 4.59
C ASN A 92 -3.01 5.59 5.70
N LEU A 93 -3.07 6.00 6.97
CA LEU A 93 -3.00 5.09 8.11
C LEU A 93 -4.38 4.70 8.64
N THR A 94 -5.26 5.68 8.88
CA THR A 94 -6.62 5.41 9.37
C THR A 94 -7.39 4.56 8.38
N SER A 95 -7.32 4.87 7.08
CA SER A 95 -7.94 4.06 6.00
C SER A 95 -7.44 2.61 5.99
N THR A 96 -6.13 2.39 6.14
CA THR A 96 -5.53 1.06 6.24
C THR A 96 -6.08 0.28 7.44
N PHE A 97 -6.20 0.93 8.59
CA PHE A 97 -6.79 0.34 9.78
C PHE A 97 -8.26 -0.01 9.56
N LEU A 98 -9.07 0.90 9.01
CA LEU A 98 -10.52 0.70 8.80
C LEU A 98 -10.79 -0.46 7.84
N CYS A 99 -10.08 -0.53 6.70
CA CYS A 99 -10.23 -1.63 5.76
C CYS A 99 -9.79 -2.97 6.37
N THR A 100 -8.66 -2.99 7.08
CA THR A 100 -8.16 -4.19 7.76
C THR A 100 -9.17 -4.68 8.80
N ARG A 101 -9.68 -3.78 9.65
CA ARG A 101 -10.71 -4.09 10.65
C ARG A 101 -11.96 -4.71 10.03
N ALA A 102 -12.44 -4.15 8.92
CA ALA A 102 -13.68 -4.59 8.28
C ALA A 102 -13.59 -6.01 7.69
N VAL A 103 -12.44 -6.41 7.12
CA VAL A 103 -12.29 -7.74 6.52
C VAL A 103 -11.94 -8.83 7.53
N THR A 104 -11.35 -8.45 8.67
CA THR A 104 -10.81 -9.38 9.68
C THR A 104 -11.84 -10.40 10.19
N PRO A 105 -13.10 -10.04 10.56
CA PRO A 105 -14.05 -11.03 11.07
C PRO A 105 -14.30 -12.17 10.09
N GLY A 106 -14.56 -11.87 8.83
CA GLY A 106 -14.78 -12.88 7.80
C GLY A 106 -13.55 -13.71 7.48
N MET A 107 -12.34 -13.11 7.49
CA MET A 107 -11.09 -13.87 7.35
C MET A 107 -10.88 -14.83 8.52
N LYS A 108 -11.13 -14.40 9.76
CA LYS A 108 -11.05 -15.26 10.96
C LYS A 108 -12.01 -16.44 10.89
N GLU A 109 -13.25 -16.22 10.46
CA GLU A 109 -14.27 -17.26 10.30
C GLU A 109 -13.85 -18.31 9.27
N ARG A 110 -13.24 -17.89 8.15
CA ARG A 110 -12.75 -18.81 7.12
C ARG A 110 -11.40 -19.44 7.42
N GLY A 111 -10.69 -19.01 8.45
CA GLY A 111 -9.35 -19.49 8.80
C GLY A 111 -8.29 -19.21 7.74
N TRP A 112 -8.50 -18.17 6.92
CA TRP A 112 -7.61 -17.79 5.83
C TRP A 112 -7.73 -16.31 5.48
N GLY A 113 -6.60 -15.67 5.22
CA GLY A 113 -6.55 -14.28 4.74
C GLY A 113 -5.15 -13.84 4.35
N ARG A 114 -5.07 -12.88 3.43
CA ARG A 114 -3.83 -12.22 3.00
C ARG A 114 -4.05 -10.71 3.00
N ILE A 115 -3.28 -9.99 3.80
CA ILE A 115 -3.34 -8.52 3.87
C ILE A 115 -1.98 -7.97 3.47
N VAL A 116 -1.96 -7.06 2.49
CA VAL A 116 -0.74 -6.37 2.07
C VAL A 116 -0.96 -4.86 2.14
N ASN A 117 -0.14 -4.20 2.93
CA ASN A 117 -0.13 -2.75 3.07
C ASN A 117 0.93 -2.13 2.17
N ILE A 118 0.56 -1.14 1.37
CA ILE A 118 1.51 -0.41 0.54
C ILE A 118 1.97 0.84 1.30
N SER A 119 3.13 0.73 1.94
CA SER A 119 3.81 1.82 2.63
C SER A 119 4.61 2.68 1.63
N SER A 120 5.84 3.03 1.97
CA SER A 120 6.77 3.83 1.14
C SER A 120 8.19 3.70 1.70
N GLY A 121 9.18 3.94 0.89
CA GLY A 121 10.55 4.18 1.36
C GLY A 121 10.62 5.31 2.41
N ALA A 122 9.76 6.33 2.29
CA ALA A 122 9.64 7.40 3.28
C ALA A 122 9.16 6.93 4.66
N GLY A 123 8.50 5.77 4.76
CA GLY A 123 8.12 5.15 6.03
C GLY A 123 9.24 4.32 6.67
N ARG A 124 10.32 4.05 5.95
CA ARG A 124 11.50 3.29 6.43
C ARG A 124 12.71 4.18 6.69
N SER A 125 12.79 5.31 6.00
CA SER A 125 13.90 6.25 6.08
C SER A 125 13.38 7.68 6.00
N VAL A 126 14.27 8.66 6.02
CA VAL A 126 13.91 10.07 5.87
C VAL A 126 13.53 10.39 4.42
N SER A 127 12.63 11.34 4.24
CA SER A 127 12.34 11.96 2.96
C SER A 127 12.81 13.41 2.96
N LEU A 128 13.47 13.83 1.89
CA LEU A 128 13.95 15.21 1.75
C LEU A 128 12.90 16.16 1.14
N THR A 129 11.66 15.68 0.98
CA THR A 129 10.61 16.42 0.25
C THR A 129 9.59 17.11 1.16
N GLY A 130 9.88 17.24 2.46
CA GLY A 130 8.99 17.95 3.42
C GLY A 130 7.58 17.33 3.48
N ILE A 131 7.50 16.04 3.70
CA ILE A 131 6.24 15.23 3.74
C ILE A 131 6.05 14.57 5.10
N GLN A 132 6.14 15.35 6.16
CA GLN A 132 6.19 14.87 7.56
C GLN A 132 4.99 13.97 7.90
N ALA A 133 3.77 14.41 7.59
CA ALA A 133 2.56 13.64 7.87
C ALA A 133 2.53 12.32 7.09
N TYR A 134 2.89 12.35 5.80
CA TYR A 134 2.94 11.16 4.96
C TYR A 134 3.98 10.15 5.45
N ALA A 135 5.22 10.59 5.70
CA ALA A 135 6.28 9.72 6.19
C ALA A 135 5.89 9.06 7.53
N SER A 136 5.30 9.84 8.45
CA SER A 136 4.79 9.34 9.73
C SER A 136 3.67 8.31 9.54
N ALA A 137 2.69 8.59 8.67
CA ALA A 137 1.61 7.66 8.39
C ALA A 137 2.12 6.35 7.74
N LYS A 138 3.08 6.45 6.82
CA LYS A 138 3.71 5.28 6.16
C LYS A 138 4.57 4.46 7.12
N ALA A 139 5.24 5.08 8.07
CA ALA A 139 5.90 4.39 9.19
C ALA A 139 4.87 3.71 10.11
N GLY A 140 3.75 4.39 10.39
CA GLY A 140 2.63 3.83 11.14
C GLY A 140 2.04 2.57 10.49
N GLN A 141 1.92 2.52 9.16
CA GLN A 141 1.48 1.31 8.45
C GLN A 141 2.42 0.11 8.69
N ILE A 142 3.73 0.35 8.78
CA ILE A 142 4.71 -0.70 9.11
C ILE A 142 4.49 -1.20 10.56
N GLY A 143 4.24 -0.30 11.49
CA GLY A 143 3.89 -0.65 12.88
C GLY A 143 2.60 -1.45 12.97
N LEU A 144 1.54 -1.00 12.29
CA LEU A 144 0.26 -1.69 12.22
C LEU A 144 0.40 -3.09 11.61
N THR A 145 1.20 -3.23 10.56
CA THR A 145 1.50 -4.53 9.92
C THR A 145 2.05 -5.54 10.92
N ARG A 146 3.06 -5.14 11.71
CA ARG A 146 3.67 -6.05 12.71
C ARG A 146 2.69 -6.46 13.78
N GLN A 147 1.93 -5.50 14.31
CA GLN A 147 0.95 -5.76 15.39
C GLN A 147 -0.17 -6.68 14.91
N THR A 148 -0.75 -6.39 13.74
CA THR A 148 -1.85 -7.19 13.20
C THR A 148 -1.39 -8.56 12.69
N ALA A 149 -0.17 -8.69 12.17
CA ALA A 149 0.42 -9.98 11.82
C ALA A 149 0.49 -10.94 13.00
N HIS A 150 0.94 -10.44 14.16
CA HIS A 150 1.00 -11.23 15.40
C HIS A 150 -0.40 -11.61 15.89
N GLU A 151 -1.34 -10.67 15.88
CA GLU A 151 -2.71 -10.89 16.35
C GLU A 151 -3.48 -11.88 15.45
N LEU A 152 -3.33 -11.77 14.12
CA LEU A 152 -4.14 -12.50 13.15
C LEU A 152 -3.52 -13.84 12.72
N GLY A 153 -2.23 -14.05 12.98
CA GLY A 153 -1.50 -15.28 12.64
C GLY A 153 -2.17 -16.57 13.10
N PRO A 154 -2.67 -16.67 14.37
CA PRO A 154 -3.39 -17.85 14.85
C PRO A 154 -4.62 -18.24 14.03
N PHE A 155 -5.15 -17.34 13.21
CA PHE A 155 -6.32 -17.57 12.34
C PHE A 155 -5.94 -17.87 10.89
N GLY A 156 -4.67 -18.19 10.59
CA GLY A 156 -4.22 -18.46 9.23
C GLY A 156 -4.14 -17.22 8.32
N ILE A 157 -4.11 -16.03 8.91
CA ILE A 157 -4.06 -14.75 8.21
C ILE A 157 -2.63 -14.21 8.24
N THR A 158 -2.07 -13.86 7.08
CA THR A 158 -0.79 -13.15 7.02
C THR A 158 -1.01 -11.66 6.72
N VAL A 159 -0.19 -10.82 7.36
CA VAL A 159 -0.20 -9.37 7.14
C VAL A 159 1.23 -8.93 6.84
N ASN A 160 1.45 -8.37 5.64
CA ASN A 160 2.77 -7.92 5.21
C ASN A 160 2.69 -6.50 4.64
N CYS A 161 3.85 -5.89 4.45
CA CYS A 161 3.99 -4.54 3.97
C CYS A 161 4.99 -4.47 2.82
N ILE A 162 4.70 -3.65 1.81
CA ILE A 162 5.65 -3.27 0.78
C ILE A 162 6.00 -1.80 0.96
N ALA A 163 7.27 -1.47 0.85
CA ALA A 163 7.79 -0.10 0.85
C ALA A 163 8.39 0.19 -0.54
N PRO A 164 7.59 0.77 -1.48
CA PRO A 164 8.07 1.14 -2.80
C PRO A 164 9.15 2.21 -2.74
N GLY A 165 10.11 2.14 -3.67
CA GLY A 165 10.97 3.26 -4.02
C GLY A 165 10.25 4.26 -4.91
N PHE A 166 11.01 5.00 -5.74
CA PHE A 166 10.44 5.94 -6.68
C PHE A 166 9.84 5.21 -7.89
N VAL A 167 8.51 5.29 -8.02
CA VAL A 167 7.71 4.67 -9.09
C VAL A 167 6.93 5.74 -9.83
N LEU A 168 7.08 5.83 -11.15
CA LEU A 168 6.23 6.68 -12.00
C LEU A 168 4.87 6.02 -12.16
N SER A 169 3.92 6.39 -11.32
CA SER A 169 2.64 5.70 -11.20
C SER A 169 1.41 6.59 -11.32
N ASN A 170 1.58 7.91 -11.28
CA ASN A 170 0.48 8.87 -11.32
C ASN A 170 0.96 10.28 -11.71
N PRO A 171 0.04 11.22 -12.01
CA PRO A 171 0.43 12.58 -12.38
C PRO A 171 1.26 13.33 -11.33
N THR A 172 1.14 12.99 -10.05
CA THR A 172 1.92 13.64 -8.99
C THR A 172 3.38 13.18 -9.03
N THR A 173 3.63 11.86 -9.16
CA THR A 173 4.98 11.34 -9.29
C THR A 173 5.62 11.76 -10.61
N GLN A 174 4.83 11.95 -11.68
CA GLN A 174 5.32 12.47 -12.94
C GLN A 174 5.80 13.93 -12.78
N ARG A 175 4.97 14.81 -12.19
CA ARG A 175 5.37 16.21 -11.92
C ARG A 175 6.60 16.29 -11.00
N GLN A 176 6.66 15.43 -10.00
CA GLN A 176 7.82 15.35 -9.11
C GLN A 176 9.08 14.97 -9.88
N TRP A 177 9.00 13.97 -10.75
CA TRP A 177 10.12 13.55 -11.62
C TRP A 177 10.58 14.69 -12.54
N GLU A 178 9.64 15.37 -13.18
CA GLU A 178 9.94 16.52 -14.06
C GLU A 178 10.58 17.68 -13.29
N SER A 179 10.20 17.90 -12.04
CA SER A 179 10.76 18.95 -11.20
C SER A 179 12.24 18.75 -10.81
N TYR A 180 12.77 17.53 -10.94
CA TYR A 180 14.17 17.24 -10.63
C TYR A 180 15.16 17.73 -11.72
N GLY A 181 14.69 17.97 -12.94
CA GLY A 181 15.55 18.29 -14.07
C GLY A 181 16.50 17.13 -14.43
N GLU A 182 17.27 17.30 -15.50
CA GLU A 182 18.15 16.22 -16.03
C GLU A 182 19.18 15.74 -14.99
N ASP A 183 19.84 16.66 -14.30
CA ASP A 183 20.87 16.31 -13.31
C ASP A 183 20.26 15.58 -12.08
N GLY A 184 19.13 16.05 -11.57
CA GLY A 184 18.45 15.42 -10.44
C GLY A 184 17.87 14.06 -10.81
N GLN A 185 17.36 13.91 -12.03
CA GLN A 185 16.90 12.63 -12.57
C GLN A 185 18.05 11.63 -12.70
N ALA A 186 19.17 12.08 -13.26
CA ALA A 186 20.38 11.25 -13.38
C ALA A 186 20.93 10.85 -12.00
N ALA A 187 20.94 11.78 -11.04
CA ALA A 187 21.38 11.50 -9.67
C ALA A 187 20.47 10.48 -8.97
N LEU A 188 19.15 10.62 -9.10
CA LEU A 188 18.18 9.65 -8.54
C LEU A 188 18.38 8.26 -9.12
N VAL A 189 18.43 8.13 -10.46
CA VAL A 189 18.65 6.84 -11.14
C VAL A 189 20.04 6.29 -10.79
N GLY A 190 21.04 7.17 -10.70
CA GLY A 190 22.41 6.83 -10.25
C GLY A 190 22.46 6.25 -8.83
N GLY A 191 21.57 6.65 -7.95
CA GLY A 191 21.43 6.14 -6.58
C GLY A 191 20.72 4.78 -6.48
N ILE A 192 19.97 4.37 -7.51
CA ILE A 192 19.29 3.08 -7.56
C ILE A 192 20.25 2.00 -8.07
N ALA A 193 20.45 0.92 -7.32
CA ALA A 193 21.42 -0.13 -7.68
C ALA A 193 21.13 -0.76 -9.05
N VAL A 194 19.86 -0.99 -9.39
CA VAL A 194 19.45 -1.54 -10.71
C VAL A 194 19.35 -0.49 -11.82
N ARG A 195 19.71 0.78 -11.55
CA ARG A 195 19.86 1.87 -12.54
C ARG A 195 18.59 2.16 -13.37
N ARG A 196 17.42 1.97 -12.82
CA ARG A 196 16.15 2.38 -13.41
C ARG A 196 15.14 2.77 -12.33
N LEU A 197 14.14 3.54 -12.71
CA LEU A 197 12.96 3.77 -11.87
C LEU A 197 12.13 2.49 -11.74
N GLY A 198 11.36 2.41 -10.67
CA GLY A 198 10.35 1.37 -10.52
C GLY A 198 9.16 1.58 -11.46
N ALA A 199 8.56 0.46 -11.89
CA ALA A 199 7.27 0.43 -12.56
C ALA A 199 6.19 -0.11 -11.60
N PRO A 200 4.89 0.20 -11.82
CA PRO A 200 3.80 -0.36 -11.02
C PRO A 200 3.83 -1.88 -10.91
N GLU A 201 4.25 -2.56 -11.97
CA GLU A 201 4.37 -4.03 -12.07
C GLU A 201 5.44 -4.58 -11.13
N ASP A 202 6.52 -3.83 -10.84
CA ASP A 202 7.52 -4.23 -9.85
C ASP A 202 6.87 -4.39 -8.47
N ILE A 203 5.95 -3.48 -8.12
CA ILE A 203 5.23 -3.52 -6.84
C ILE A 203 4.17 -4.63 -6.84
N ALA A 204 3.44 -4.79 -7.94
CA ALA A 204 2.46 -5.86 -8.10
C ALA A 204 3.10 -7.26 -7.94
N ASN A 205 4.32 -7.47 -8.43
CA ASN A 205 5.08 -8.70 -8.24
C ASN A 205 5.40 -8.97 -6.76
N GLY A 206 5.66 -7.94 -5.97
CA GLY A 206 5.83 -8.07 -4.52
C GLY A 206 4.54 -8.46 -3.82
N VAL A 207 3.40 -7.88 -4.22
CA VAL A 207 2.08 -8.29 -3.72
C VAL A 207 1.82 -9.75 -4.09
N ARG A 208 2.07 -10.15 -5.35
CA ARG A 208 1.94 -11.53 -5.82
C ARG A 208 2.69 -12.52 -4.93
N PHE A 209 3.91 -12.19 -4.52
CA PHE A 209 4.68 -13.01 -3.59
C PHE A 209 3.97 -13.16 -2.24
N PHE A 210 3.52 -12.07 -1.62
CA PHE A 210 2.92 -12.11 -0.29
C PHE A 210 1.55 -12.78 -0.24
N VAL A 211 0.76 -12.73 -1.32
CA VAL A 211 -0.59 -13.32 -1.35
C VAL A 211 -0.58 -14.80 -1.78
N ALA A 212 0.54 -15.31 -2.28
CA ALA A 212 0.66 -16.69 -2.71
C ALA A 212 0.46 -17.68 -1.54
N GLU A 213 -0.17 -18.83 -1.81
CA GLU A 213 -0.33 -19.91 -0.83
C GLU A 213 1.03 -20.39 -0.29
N ALA A 214 2.04 -20.43 -1.15
CA ALA A 214 3.41 -20.81 -0.79
C ALA A 214 4.07 -19.84 0.20
N SER A 215 3.54 -18.61 0.37
CA SER A 215 4.04 -17.59 1.29
C SER A 215 3.34 -17.62 2.66
N SER A 216 2.62 -18.69 3.00
CA SER A 216 1.85 -18.81 4.26
C SER A 216 2.70 -18.72 5.54
N TRP A 217 4.03 -18.88 5.43
CA TRP A 217 4.98 -18.72 6.54
C TRP A 217 5.62 -17.32 6.60
N VAL A 218 5.17 -16.38 5.72
CA VAL A 218 5.71 -15.02 5.66
C VAL A 218 4.65 -14.06 6.20
N THR A 219 4.88 -13.51 7.40
CA THR A 219 3.98 -12.52 8.03
C THR A 219 4.77 -11.50 8.84
N GLY A 220 4.22 -10.30 9.02
CA GLY A 220 4.83 -9.20 9.77
C GLY A 220 6.02 -8.52 9.04
N GLN A 221 6.28 -8.89 7.79
CA GLN A 221 7.45 -8.41 7.05
C GLN A 221 7.18 -7.09 6.35
N THR A 222 8.25 -6.28 6.22
CA THR A 222 8.27 -5.10 5.37
C THR A 222 9.36 -5.28 4.33
N LEU A 223 8.95 -5.42 3.07
CA LEU A 223 9.85 -5.59 1.94
C LEU A 223 10.00 -4.27 1.19
N SER A 224 11.23 -3.76 1.09
CA SER A 224 11.53 -2.67 0.16
C SER A 224 11.56 -3.21 -1.26
N ILE A 225 10.81 -2.55 -2.16
CA ILE A 225 10.88 -2.79 -3.61
C ILE A 225 11.24 -1.45 -4.23
N ASP A 226 12.53 -1.17 -4.27
CA ASP A 226 13.11 0.14 -4.58
C ASP A 226 14.35 0.04 -5.48
N GLY A 227 14.60 -1.13 -6.06
CA GLY A 227 15.76 -1.37 -6.92
C GLY A 227 17.09 -1.29 -6.18
N GLY A 228 17.10 -1.41 -4.85
CA GLY A 228 18.29 -1.27 -4.02
C GLY A 228 18.70 0.19 -3.80
N HIS A 229 17.73 1.11 -3.78
CA HIS A 229 17.98 2.52 -3.46
C HIS A 229 18.29 2.69 -1.96
N ALA A 230 17.57 1.98 -1.09
CA ALA A 230 17.84 1.97 0.35
C ALA A 230 18.09 0.53 0.82
N ILE A 231 19.30 0.24 1.25
CA ILE A 231 19.71 -1.07 1.79
C ILE A 231 19.77 -0.93 3.32
N PHE A 232 18.99 -1.74 4.05
CA PHE A 232 18.88 -1.75 5.50
C PHE A 232 19.43 -3.04 6.09
#